data_ef1a9b406043102d20f8a5cad79590a8
#
_entry.id   ef1a9b406043102d20f8a5cad79590a8
#
_cell.length_a   1.000
_cell.length_b   1.000
_cell.length_c   1.000
_cell.angle_alpha   90.00
_cell.angle_beta   90.00
_cell.angle_gamma   90.00
#
_symmetry.space_group_name_H-M   'P 1'
#
loop_
_entity.id
_entity.type
_entity.pdbx_description
1 polymer ?
#
loop_
_entity_poly.entity_id
_entity_poly.type
_entity_poly.pdbx_seq_one_letter_code
_entity_poly.pdbx_strand_id
1 'polypeptide(L)'
;DYSAFPKHKLKHLHPRYNPEASYEAFRDSTTNAQLVLRPHLPRLSAFVPVEWERGQRIVYERNPYYHKIDSEGNQLPYADRLEFAVIQDEQVILLKFINGEVDLFGRYTQISMFPTLKAMERNGKYKTVVEPIDQGPAFYVNWDAPNPQLRDAFREIRVRVAMSHALNREEISAIAYHNLLEPGGYSFGRSTPWYDRDVHMRYSQYDPDRAGKLLDEAGYGDSDGDGYREFHDGSTFSVTIDVMPGAWADICELAAEQWEAVGIRTHLNVALRDIVWPRRTNGTFDIHFWNLTGPDDPLVRMNEWAIMGESLPYWHRTAMDGGPDWLWEATRHIKAAATTIDTVEVNYHMRNARDLHTEHVPVIATGSGHKVWGYSTRLGNVPYRAAAGDVRRSWSRAVFHEQLYVKRDGGL
;
A
#
# COMPACT_ATOMS: atom_id res chain seq x y z
N ASP A 1 27.76 -14.03 -12.84
CA ASP A 1 29.21 -14.10 -12.65
C ASP A 1 29.77 -12.71 -12.34
N TYR A 2 30.07 -12.48 -11.04
CA TYR A 2 30.66 -11.23 -10.57
C TYR A 2 32.18 -11.11 -10.89
N SER A 3 32.74 -12.07 -11.61
CA SER A 3 34.17 -12.07 -11.94
C SER A 3 34.56 -10.96 -12.91
N ALA A 4 33.62 -10.51 -13.75
CA ALA A 4 33.83 -9.41 -14.69
C ALA A 4 33.75 -8.01 -14.06
N PHE A 5 33.29 -7.89 -12.81
CA PHE A 5 33.29 -6.61 -12.11
C PHE A 5 34.70 -6.24 -11.69
N PRO A 6 35.12 -5.02 -11.96
CA PRO A 6 36.41 -4.56 -11.46
C PRO A 6 36.34 -4.48 -9.93
N LYS A 7 36.80 -5.56 -9.28
CA LYS A 7 36.83 -5.75 -7.83
C LYS A 7 37.44 -4.54 -7.09
N HIS A 8 38.32 -3.81 -7.74
CA HIS A 8 38.95 -2.60 -7.20
C HIS A 8 37.96 -1.41 -7.04
N LYS A 9 36.84 -1.36 -7.81
CA LYS A 9 35.86 -0.27 -7.68
C LYS A 9 34.85 -0.49 -6.56
N LEU A 10 34.69 -1.73 -6.08
CA LEU A 10 33.77 -2.07 -5.00
C LEU A 10 34.49 -2.25 -3.65
N LYS A 11 35.82 -2.42 -3.66
CA LYS A 11 36.62 -2.69 -2.44
C LYS A 11 36.44 -1.65 -1.35
N HIS A 12 36.24 -0.39 -1.72
CA HIS A 12 36.06 0.71 -0.76
C HIS A 12 34.64 0.82 -0.20
N LEU A 13 33.67 0.11 -0.78
CA LEU A 13 32.26 0.21 -0.42
C LEU A 13 31.73 -0.97 0.38
N HIS A 14 32.31 -2.17 0.23
CA HIS A 14 31.77 -3.37 0.84
C HIS A 14 32.68 -3.90 1.97
N PRO A 15 32.15 -4.19 3.18
CA PRO A 15 32.93 -4.65 4.35
C PRO A 15 33.80 -5.86 4.08
N ARG A 16 33.38 -6.79 3.19
CA ARG A 16 34.18 -7.96 2.80
C ARG A 16 35.52 -7.61 2.13
N TYR A 17 35.57 -6.45 1.47
CA TYR A 17 36.77 -6.00 0.72
C TYR A 17 37.46 -4.80 1.36
N ASN A 18 36.80 -4.14 2.28
CA ASN A 18 37.33 -3.05 3.08
C ASN A 18 36.85 -3.24 4.54
N PRO A 19 37.68 -3.75 5.43
CA PRO A 19 37.32 -3.98 6.83
C PRO A 19 36.92 -2.70 7.60
N GLU A 20 37.31 -1.53 7.09
CA GLU A 20 36.97 -0.22 7.68
C GLU A 20 35.60 0.28 7.19
N ALA A 21 35.01 -0.32 6.14
CA ALA A 21 33.69 0.04 5.65
C ALA A 21 32.61 -0.68 6.47
N SER A 22 31.78 0.07 7.16
CA SER A 22 30.61 -0.50 7.82
C SER A 22 29.55 -0.95 6.80
N TYR A 23 28.75 -1.97 7.16
CA TYR A 23 27.59 -2.38 6.36
C TYR A 23 26.60 -1.22 6.16
N GLU A 24 26.49 -0.34 7.16
CA GLU A 24 25.65 0.87 7.08
C GLU A 24 26.14 1.83 6.00
N ALA A 25 27.44 2.12 5.96
CA ALA A 25 28.02 2.96 4.92
C ALA A 25 27.85 2.36 3.52
N PHE A 26 27.95 1.02 3.39
CA PHE A 26 27.64 0.33 2.13
C PHE A 26 26.17 0.47 1.76
N ARG A 27 25.26 0.19 2.68
CA ARG A 27 23.80 0.32 2.50
C ARG A 27 23.44 1.75 2.09
N ASP A 28 23.93 2.74 2.79
CA ASP A 28 23.64 4.15 2.53
C ASP A 28 24.21 4.61 1.18
N SER A 29 25.36 4.08 0.79
CA SER A 29 25.97 4.35 -0.52
C SER A 29 25.23 3.70 -1.69
N THR A 30 24.36 2.71 -1.42
CA THR A 30 23.57 1.96 -2.41
C THR A 30 22.09 2.31 -2.39
N THR A 31 21.67 3.32 -1.64
CA THR A 31 20.30 3.85 -1.70
C THR A 31 19.96 4.36 -3.10
N ASN A 32 18.68 4.37 -3.46
CA ASN A 32 18.22 4.86 -4.76
C ASN A 32 18.74 6.26 -5.08
N ALA A 33 18.78 7.17 -4.08
CA ALA A 33 19.31 8.52 -4.25
C ALA A 33 20.80 8.53 -4.59
N GLN A 34 21.59 7.69 -3.91
CA GLN A 34 23.04 7.58 -4.18
C GLN A 34 23.33 6.87 -5.50
N LEU A 35 22.51 5.88 -5.88
CA LEU A 35 22.63 5.21 -7.16
C LEU A 35 22.40 6.14 -8.35
N VAL A 36 21.50 7.10 -8.25
CA VAL A 36 21.28 8.13 -9.27
C VAL A 36 22.55 8.99 -9.45
N LEU A 37 23.27 9.28 -8.36
CA LEU A 37 24.52 10.05 -8.40
C LEU A 37 25.73 9.28 -8.94
N ARG A 38 25.58 7.98 -9.20
CA ARG A 38 26.64 7.08 -9.66
C ARG A 38 26.29 6.37 -10.96
N PRO A 39 26.19 7.10 -12.09
CA PRO A 39 25.77 6.53 -13.37
C PRO A 39 26.73 5.44 -13.90
N HIS A 40 27.96 5.41 -13.39
CA HIS A 40 28.99 4.45 -13.83
C HIS A 40 28.92 3.08 -13.11
N LEU A 41 28.03 2.94 -12.10
CA LEU A 41 27.85 1.64 -11.49
C LEU A 41 27.12 0.71 -12.44
N PRO A 42 27.69 -0.48 -12.73
CA PRO A 42 27.00 -1.48 -13.56
C PRO A 42 25.66 -1.88 -12.93
N ARG A 43 24.63 -2.00 -13.75
CA ARG A 43 23.27 -2.26 -13.32
C ARG A 43 22.62 -3.37 -14.15
N LEU A 44 21.74 -4.12 -13.50
CA LEU A 44 20.90 -5.13 -14.17
C LEU A 44 19.54 -4.55 -14.61
N SER A 45 19.28 -3.26 -14.36
CA SER A 45 18.02 -2.60 -14.74
C SER A 45 17.99 -2.29 -16.23
N ALA A 46 16.78 -2.26 -16.81
CA ALA A 46 16.57 -1.96 -18.22
C ALA A 46 17.03 -0.54 -18.61
N PHE A 47 16.93 0.39 -17.65
CA PHE A 47 17.30 1.79 -17.83
C PHE A 47 18.33 2.22 -16.80
N VAL A 48 19.22 3.13 -17.20
CA VAL A 48 20.28 3.70 -16.37
C VAL A 48 20.04 5.20 -16.24
N PRO A 49 20.05 5.80 -15.03
CA PRO A 49 19.92 7.24 -14.88
C PRO A 49 21.17 7.93 -15.43
N VAL A 50 20.96 8.94 -16.27
CA VAL A 50 22.04 9.72 -16.91
C VAL A 50 22.01 11.19 -16.50
N GLU A 51 20.85 11.68 -16.09
CA GLU A 51 20.68 13.08 -15.69
C GLU A 51 19.74 13.16 -14.49
N TRP A 52 20.08 13.97 -13.52
CA TRP A 52 19.22 14.30 -12.40
C TRP A 52 19.25 15.79 -12.11
N GLU A 53 18.18 16.43 -12.49
CA GLU A 53 17.89 17.82 -12.16
C GLU A 53 16.99 17.86 -10.92
N ARG A 54 17.59 18.17 -9.77
CA ARG A 54 16.90 18.07 -8.46
C ARG A 54 15.64 18.91 -8.43
N GLY A 55 14.53 18.31 -8.03
CA GLY A 55 13.22 18.97 -7.95
C GLY A 55 12.52 19.17 -9.29
N GLN A 56 13.13 18.81 -10.41
CA GLN A 56 12.56 19.01 -11.74
C GLN A 56 12.35 17.70 -12.51
N ARG A 57 13.42 16.90 -12.74
CA ARG A 57 13.33 15.67 -13.53
C ARG A 57 14.48 14.71 -13.29
N ILE A 58 14.24 13.46 -13.66
CA ILE A 58 15.25 12.42 -13.77
C ILE A 58 15.13 11.81 -15.16
N VAL A 59 16.28 11.69 -15.86
CA VAL A 59 16.36 11.09 -17.18
C VAL A 59 17.11 9.78 -17.10
N TYR A 60 16.56 8.78 -17.74
CA TYR A 60 17.16 7.47 -17.89
C TYR A 60 17.34 7.14 -19.37
N GLU A 61 18.43 6.47 -19.71
CA GLU A 61 18.67 5.90 -21.03
C GLU A 61 18.64 4.37 -20.98
N ARG A 62 18.39 3.76 -22.13
CA ARG A 62 18.39 2.29 -22.25
C ARG A 62 19.75 1.74 -21.85
N ASN A 63 19.74 0.64 -21.09
CA ASN A 63 20.96 -0.09 -20.76
C ASN A 63 21.32 -1.02 -21.93
N PRO A 64 22.43 -0.77 -22.66
CA PRO A 64 22.83 -1.62 -23.80
C PRO A 64 23.21 -3.04 -23.37
N TYR A 65 23.43 -3.28 -22.09
CA TYR A 65 23.78 -4.57 -21.50
C TYR A 65 22.60 -5.25 -20.80
N TYR A 66 21.37 -4.76 -21.04
CA TYR A 66 20.20 -5.38 -20.42
C TYR A 66 20.01 -6.81 -20.92
N HIS A 67 19.81 -7.74 -20.03
CA HIS A 67 19.87 -9.17 -20.30
C HIS A 67 18.58 -9.78 -20.86
N LYS A 68 17.46 -9.04 -20.84
CA LYS A 68 16.19 -9.55 -21.36
C LYS A 68 16.04 -9.30 -22.85
N ILE A 69 15.49 -10.30 -23.52
CA ILE A 69 15.06 -10.27 -24.91
C ILE A 69 13.57 -10.58 -25.02
N ASP A 70 12.94 -10.18 -26.10
CA ASP A 70 11.58 -10.61 -26.44
C ASP A 70 11.56 -11.98 -27.13
N SER A 71 10.37 -12.48 -27.53
CA SER A 71 10.20 -13.75 -28.23
C SER A 71 10.83 -13.79 -29.62
N GLU A 72 11.08 -12.63 -30.22
CA GLU A 72 11.70 -12.47 -31.54
C GLU A 72 13.24 -12.33 -31.46
N GLY A 73 13.80 -12.31 -30.25
CA GLY A 73 15.21 -12.14 -29.99
C GLY A 73 15.67 -10.68 -29.91
N ASN A 74 14.77 -9.69 -29.93
CA ASN A 74 15.14 -8.29 -29.81
C ASN A 74 15.46 -7.94 -28.38
N GLN A 75 16.57 -7.23 -28.16
CA GLN A 75 16.96 -6.79 -26.83
C GLN A 75 16.04 -5.68 -26.29
N LEU A 76 15.58 -5.85 -25.08
CA LEU A 76 14.86 -4.82 -24.33
C LEU A 76 15.85 -3.82 -23.66
N PRO A 77 15.42 -2.60 -23.31
CA PRO A 77 14.10 -2.01 -23.54
C PRO A 77 13.94 -1.51 -24.98
N TYR A 78 12.69 -1.36 -25.44
CA TYR A 78 12.42 -0.82 -26.78
C TYR A 78 12.59 0.69 -26.84
N ALA A 79 12.21 1.42 -25.78
CA ALA A 79 12.41 2.86 -25.72
C ALA A 79 13.88 3.19 -25.40
N ASP A 80 14.42 4.21 -26.09
CA ASP A 80 15.79 4.66 -25.85
C ASP A 80 15.92 5.48 -24.57
N ARG A 81 14.87 6.24 -24.21
CA ARG A 81 14.87 7.20 -23.12
C ARG A 81 13.57 7.17 -22.33
N LEU A 82 13.69 7.31 -21.01
CA LEU A 82 12.60 7.42 -20.08
C LEU A 82 12.82 8.65 -19.21
N GLU A 83 11.85 9.54 -19.15
CA GLU A 83 11.93 10.78 -18.38
C GLU A 83 10.83 10.82 -17.31
N PHE A 84 11.23 11.10 -16.07
CA PHE A 84 10.33 11.35 -14.96
C PHE A 84 10.37 12.83 -14.58
N ALA A 85 9.30 13.54 -14.86
CA ALA A 85 9.11 14.89 -14.34
C ALA A 85 8.73 14.85 -12.87
N VAL A 86 9.32 15.74 -12.06
CA VAL A 86 8.97 15.93 -10.65
C VAL A 86 7.99 17.08 -10.58
N ILE A 87 6.74 16.79 -10.29
CA ILE A 87 5.66 17.77 -10.20
C ILE A 87 5.02 17.61 -8.82
N GLN A 88 4.96 18.70 -8.05
CA GLN A 88 4.49 18.68 -6.67
C GLN A 88 2.96 18.63 -6.56
N ASP A 89 2.27 19.27 -7.49
CA ASP A 89 0.82 19.38 -7.49
C ASP A 89 0.19 18.31 -8.40
N GLU A 90 -0.68 17.49 -7.83
CA GLU A 90 -1.34 16.37 -8.52
C GLU A 90 -2.32 16.86 -9.60
N GLN A 91 -2.94 18.03 -9.44
CA GLN A 91 -3.82 18.61 -10.45
C GLN A 91 -3.00 19.10 -11.66
N VAL A 92 -1.79 19.61 -11.42
CA VAL A 92 -0.87 19.99 -12.49
C VAL A 92 -0.42 18.76 -13.27
N ILE A 93 -0.16 17.62 -12.60
CA ILE A 93 0.16 16.37 -13.29
C ILE A 93 -1.03 15.93 -14.17
N LEU A 94 -2.24 15.98 -13.63
CA LEU A 94 -3.46 15.63 -14.35
C LEU A 94 -3.62 16.48 -15.63
N LEU A 95 -3.46 17.80 -15.53
CA LEU A 95 -3.56 18.70 -16.67
C LEU A 95 -2.47 18.45 -17.72
N LYS A 96 -1.22 18.23 -17.30
CA LYS A 96 -0.12 17.88 -18.20
C LYS A 96 -0.36 16.56 -18.94
N PHE A 97 -0.93 15.59 -18.27
CA PHE A 97 -1.32 14.33 -18.90
C PHE A 97 -2.44 14.53 -19.93
N ILE A 98 -3.48 15.27 -19.59
CA ILE A 98 -4.59 15.57 -20.51
C ILE A 98 -4.09 16.33 -21.76
N ASN A 99 -3.14 17.24 -21.57
CA ASN A 99 -2.52 18.00 -22.67
C ASN A 99 -1.49 17.20 -23.48
N GLY A 100 -1.18 15.96 -23.09
CA GLY A 100 -0.24 15.11 -23.82
C GLY A 100 1.24 15.37 -23.56
N GLU A 101 1.56 16.11 -22.49
CA GLU A 101 2.95 16.36 -22.05
C GLU A 101 3.52 15.17 -21.24
N VAL A 102 2.66 14.29 -20.75
CA VAL A 102 3.00 13.07 -20.00
C VAL A 102 2.39 11.87 -20.71
N ASP A 103 3.18 10.82 -20.95
CA ASP A 103 2.71 9.64 -21.67
C ASP A 103 2.04 8.60 -20.79
N LEU A 104 2.46 8.51 -19.54
CA LEU A 104 1.97 7.53 -18.59
C LEU A 104 1.68 8.19 -17.25
N PHE A 105 0.43 8.18 -16.84
CA PHE A 105 -0.03 8.71 -15.56
C PHE A 105 -0.66 7.59 -14.74
N GLY A 106 0.08 7.03 -13.81
CA GLY A 106 -0.36 5.85 -13.07
C GLY A 106 0.03 5.86 -11.59
N ARG A 107 1.03 6.66 -11.21
CA ARG A 107 1.36 6.91 -9.81
C ARG A 107 0.72 8.24 -9.40
N TYR A 108 0.27 8.38 -8.17
CA TYR A 108 -0.43 9.58 -7.67
C TYR A 108 -1.76 9.91 -8.40
N THR A 109 -2.29 8.99 -9.19
CA THR A 109 -3.67 9.10 -9.66
C THR A 109 -4.61 8.80 -8.50
N GLN A 110 -5.61 9.65 -8.34
CA GLN A 110 -6.67 9.46 -7.36
C GLN A 110 -7.97 9.11 -8.07
N ILE A 111 -8.82 8.38 -7.38
CA ILE A 111 -10.12 7.96 -7.92
C ILE A 111 -11.00 9.17 -8.27
N SER A 112 -10.88 10.27 -7.51
CA SER A 112 -11.55 11.54 -7.77
C SER A 112 -11.20 12.17 -9.13
N MET A 113 -10.07 11.79 -9.74
CA MET A 113 -9.67 12.26 -11.07
C MET A 113 -10.40 11.51 -12.20
N PHE A 114 -11.05 10.37 -11.90
CA PHE A 114 -11.67 9.52 -12.91
C PHE A 114 -12.72 10.25 -13.77
N PRO A 115 -13.69 11.00 -13.19
CA PRO A 115 -14.69 11.70 -14.00
C PRO A 115 -14.05 12.66 -15.01
N THR A 116 -13.05 13.44 -14.58
CA THR A 116 -12.33 14.41 -15.43
C THR A 116 -11.55 13.69 -16.55
N LEU A 117 -10.76 12.67 -16.19
CA LEU A 117 -10.01 11.87 -17.15
C LEU A 117 -10.94 11.25 -18.20
N LYS A 118 -12.08 10.70 -17.76
CA LYS A 118 -13.01 10.04 -18.67
C LYS A 118 -13.75 11.02 -19.57
N ALA A 119 -14.15 12.18 -19.06
CA ALA A 119 -14.80 13.22 -19.84
C ALA A 119 -13.88 13.78 -20.93
N MET A 120 -12.60 14.01 -20.60
CA MET A 120 -11.63 14.60 -21.53
C MET A 120 -11.01 13.57 -22.49
N GLU A 121 -11.13 12.26 -22.24
CA GLU A 121 -10.60 11.18 -23.08
C GLU A 121 -11.08 11.28 -24.54
N ARG A 122 -12.31 11.76 -24.74
CA ARG A 122 -12.94 11.85 -26.05
C ARG A 122 -12.15 12.76 -27.02
N ASN A 123 -11.57 13.81 -26.49
CA ASN A 123 -10.81 14.83 -27.24
C ASN A 123 -9.31 14.67 -27.05
N GLY A 124 -8.89 13.91 -26.03
CA GLY A 124 -7.49 13.66 -25.69
C GLY A 124 -6.88 12.51 -26.49
N LYS A 125 -5.57 12.56 -26.68
CA LYS A 125 -4.81 11.46 -27.29
C LYS A 125 -4.34 10.47 -26.22
N TYR A 126 -5.23 10.06 -25.34
CA TYR A 126 -4.94 9.12 -24.27
C TYR A 126 -6.12 8.16 -24.00
N LYS A 127 -5.88 7.17 -23.19
CA LYS A 127 -6.88 6.24 -22.66
C LYS A 127 -6.84 6.23 -21.15
N THR A 128 -8.05 6.20 -20.55
CA THR A 128 -8.25 6.05 -19.11
C THR A 128 -8.58 4.59 -18.81
N VAL A 129 -7.89 4.02 -17.85
CA VAL A 129 -8.07 2.64 -17.39
C VAL A 129 -8.51 2.67 -15.92
N VAL A 130 -9.50 1.86 -15.59
CA VAL A 130 -9.94 1.58 -14.22
C VAL A 130 -9.78 0.10 -13.98
N GLU A 131 -8.99 -0.27 -13.01
CA GLU A 131 -8.68 -1.67 -12.68
C GLU A 131 -8.96 -1.94 -11.21
N PRO A 132 -9.63 -3.05 -10.88
CA PRO A 132 -9.77 -3.48 -9.49
C PRO A 132 -8.38 -3.81 -8.92
N ILE A 133 -8.17 -3.41 -7.66
CA ILE A 133 -6.99 -3.75 -6.88
C ILE A 133 -7.41 -4.28 -5.51
N ASP A 134 -6.64 -5.19 -4.95
CA ASP A 134 -6.91 -5.73 -3.61
C ASP A 134 -6.53 -4.73 -2.50
N GLN A 135 -5.76 -3.71 -2.83
CA GLN A 135 -5.29 -2.69 -1.90
C GLN A 135 -6.35 -1.60 -1.75
N GLY A 136 -7.16 -1.70 -0.72
CA GLY A 136 -8.05 -0.63 -0.28
C GLY A 136 -7.47 0.14 0.90
N PRO A 137 -8.03 1.31 1.25
CA PRO A 137 -7.64 2.05 2.42
C PRO A 137 -8.03 1.31 3.71
N ALA A 138 -7.21 1.50 4.76
CA ALA A 138 -7.41 0.83 6.03
C ALA A 138 -6.89 1.67 7.20
N PHE A 139 -7.50 1.48 8.36
CA PHE A 139 -7.11 2.08 9.62
C PHE A 139 -6.22 1.09 10.39
N TYR A 140 -4.94 1.41 10.49
CA TYR A 140 -3.97 0.65 11.25
C TYR A 140 -4.00 1.15 12.69
N VAL A 141 -4.70 0.45 13.56
CA VAL A 141 -4.71 0.73 15.00
C VAL A 141 -3.39 0.27 15.63
N ASN A 142 -2.79 1.10 16.45
CA ASN A 142 -1.47 0.83 17.02
C ASN A 142 -1.57 0.00 18.32
N TRP A 143 -1.28 -1.29 18.23
CA TRP A 143 -1.28 -2.18 19.40
C TRP A 143 -0.19 -1.86 20.42
N ASP A 144 0.76 -1.00 20.06
CA ASP A 144 1.85 -0.52 20.88
C ASP A 144 1.76 0.99 21.11
N ALA A 145 0.53 1.53 21.10
CA ALA A 145 0.30 2.95 21.31
C ALA A 145 1.02 3.45 22.56
N PRO A 146 1.67 4.63 22.51
CA PRO A 146 2.34 5.21 23.69
C PRO A 146 1.40 5.41 24.88
N ASN A 147 0.14 5.79 24.60
CA ASN A 147 -0.90 5.84 25.61
C ASN A 147 -1.30 4.41 26.02
N PRO A 148 -1.13 4.00 27.30
CA PRO A 148 -1.44 2.65 27.75
C PRO A 148 -2.95 2.33 27.65
N GLN A 149 -3.85 3.29 27.86
CA GLN A 149 -5.29 3.08 27.75
C GLN A 149 -5.68 2.74 26.29
N LEU A 150 -5.13 3.46 25.32
CA LEU A 150 -5.32 3.16 23.90
C LEU A 150 -4.71 1.80 23.51
N ARG A 151 -3.53 1.51 24.04
CA ARG A 151 -2.87 0.23 23.79
C ARG A 151 -3.72 -0.95 24.27
N ASP A 152 -4.28 -0.86 25.45
CA ASP A 152 -5.16 -1.89 26.02
C ASP A 152 -6.46 -2.00 25.22
N ALA A 153 -7.08 -0.86 24.85
CA ALA A 153 -8.27 -0.82 24.02
C ALA A 153 -8.03 -1.42 22.63
N PHE A 154 -6.92 -1.08 21.96
CA PHE A 154 -6.61 -1.62 20.63
C PHE A 154 -6.20 -3.09 20.63
N ARG A 155 -5.75 -3.65 21.76
CA ARG A 155 -5.50 -5.09 21.92
C ARG A 155 -6.78 -5.88 22.20
N GLU A 156 -7.82 -5.24 22.71
CA GLU A 156 -9.15 -5.86 22.94
C GLU A 156 -9.88 -6.05 21.60
N ILE A 157 -10.16 -7.30 21.24
CA ILE A 157 -10.79 -7.63 19.97
C ILE A 157 -12.19 -7.01 19.81
N ARG A 158 -12.96 -6.93 20.91
CA ARG A 158 -14.33 -6.37 20.88
C ARG A 158 -14.30 -4.90 20.46
N VAL A 159 -13.28 -4.15 20.87
CA VAL A 159 -13.08 -2.75 20.46
C VAL A 159 -12.81 -2.66 18.96
N ARG A 160 -11.91 -3.48 18.42
CA ARG A 160 -11.59 -3.45 16.98
C ARG A 160 -12.76 -3.89 16.12
N VAL A 161 -13.49 -4.92 16.54
CA VAL A 161 -14.72 -5.38 15.88
C VAL A 161 -15.81 -4.31 15.96
N ALA A 162 -15.96 -3.62 17.10
CA ALA A 162 -16.89 -2.51 17.24
C ALA A 162 -16.55 -1.36 16.30
N MET A 163 -15.28 -0.92 16.28
CA MET A 163 -14.83 0.11 15.36
C MET A 163 -15.07 -0.30 13.89
N SER A 164 -14.95 -1.59 13.56
CA SER A 164 -15.23 -2.09 12.21
C SER A 164 -16.73 -2.07 11.88
N HIS A 165 -17.60 -2.47 12.80
CA HIS A 165 -19.06 -2.42 12.62
C HIS A 165 -19.63 -0.99 12.61
N ALA A 166 -18.95 -0.05 13.23
CA ALA A 166 -19.33 1.36 13.21
C ALA A 166 -19.10 2.02 11.83
N LEU A 167 -18.29 1.42 10.95
CA LEU A 167 -17.99 2.00 9.63
C LEU A 167 -19.05 1.64 8.58
N ASN A 168 -19.70 2.65 8.02
CA ASN A 168 -20.58 2.55 6.84
C ASN A 168 -19.72 2.57 5.55
N ARG A 169 -19.26 1.41 5.14
CA ARG A 169 -18.38 1.25 3.98
C ARG A 169 -19.05 1.57 2.66
N GLU A 170 -20.38 1.39 2.56
CA GLU A 170 -21.16 1.78 1.39
C GLU A 170 -21.18 3.30 1.24
N GLU A 171 -21.37 4.03 2.32
CA GLU A 171 -21.32 5.49 2.33
C GLU A 171 -19.91 6.00 1.98
N ILE A 172 -18.87 5.43 2.58
CA ILE A 172 -17.47 5.73 2.23
C ILE A 172 -17.24 5.48 0.74
N SER A 173 -17.73 4.36 0.19
CA SER A 173 -17.63 4.04 -1.23
C SER A 173 -18.33 5.07 -2.11
N ALA A 174 -19.56 5.45 -1.76
CA ALA A 174 -20.35 6.40 -2.53
C ALA A 174 -19.74 7.80 -2.54
N ILE A 175 -19.35 8.31 -1.38
CA ILE A 175 -18.89 9.70 -1.21
C ILE A 175 -17.44 9.86 -1.68
N ALA A 176 -16.52 9.02 -1.20
CA ALA A 176 -15.09 9.20 -1.43
C ALA A 176 -14.55 8.45 -2.66
N TYR A 177 -15.26 7.43 -3.15
CA TYR A 177 -14.79 6.55 -4.22
C TYR A 177 -15.71 6.46 -5.44
N HIS A 178 -16.75 7.28 -5.54
CA HIS A 178 -17.71 7.22 -6.65
C HIS A 178 -18.26 5.79 -6.92
N ASN A 179 -18.49 5.02 -5.85
CA ASN A 179 -18.88 3.59 -5.86
C ASN A 179 -17.80 2.65 -6.48
N LEU A 180 -16.53 3.07 -6.50
CA LEU A 180 -15.39 2.27 -6.97
C LEU A 180 -14.57 1.64 -5.83
N LEU A 181 -15.05 1.68 -4.60
CA LEU A 181 -14.59 0.88 -3.48
C LEU A 181 -15.60 -0.26 -3.26
N GLU A 182 -15.13 -1.50 -3.29
CA GLU A 182 -15.94 -2.64 -2.93
C GLU A 182 -15.78 -2.91 -1.43
N PRO A 183 -16.84 -2.73 -0.63
CA PRO A 183 -16.80 -2.93 0.81
C PRO A 183 -16.27 -4.29 1.20
N GLY A 184 -15.48 -4.34 2.27
CA GLY A 184 -14.90 -5.59 2.78
C GLY A 184 -14.08 -5.39 4.05
N GLY A 185 -13.73 -6.49 4.69
CA GLY A 185 -12.91 -6.55 5.88
C GLY A 185 -11.42 -6.79 5.58
N TYR A 186 -10.67 -7.06 6.64
CA TYR A 186 -9.25 -7.38 6.56
C TYR A 186 -9.04 -8.85 6.23
N SER A 187 -8.57 -9.14 5.03
CA SER A 187 -8.32 -10.51 4.55
C SER A 187 -7.35 -10.51 3.38
N PHE A 188 -6.99 -11.70 2.90
CA PHE A 188 -6.28 -11.84 1.63
C PHE A 188 -7.16 -11.42 0.45
N GLY A 189 -6.53 -10.85 -0.57
CA GLY A 189 -7.22 -10.26 -1.71
C GLY A 189 -7.75 -11.28 -2.72
N ARG A 190 -8.65 -10.80 -3.58
CA ARG A 190 -9.30 -11.59 -4.65
C ARG A 190 -8.33 -12.13 -5.70
N SER A 191 -7.17 -11.51 -5.85
CA SER A 191 -6.12 -11.99 -6.76
C SER A 191 -5.41 -13.24 -6.25
N THR A 192 -5.65 -13.64 -5.01
CA THR A 192 -5.03 -14.81 -4.41
C THR A 192 -5.92 -16.07 -4.54
N PRO A 193 -5.33 -17.28 -4.65
CA PRO A 193 -6.11 -18.51 -4.66
C PRO A 193 -6.75 -18.83 -3.30
N TRP A 194 -6.46 -18.05 -2.28
CA TRP A 194 -6.95 -18.21 -0.90
C TRP A 194 -8.08 -17.26 -0.55
N TYR A 195 -8.54 -16.45 -1.51
CA TYR A 195 -9.68 -15.57 -1.31
C TYR A 195 -10.95 -16.37 -1.00
N ASP A 196 -11.71 -15.85 -0.06
CA ASP A 196 -13.04 -16.35 0.30
C ASP A 196 -13.91 -15.15 0.64
N ARG A 197 -15.05 -15.03 -0.02
CA ARG A 197 -15.90 -13.85 0.13
C ARG A 197 -16.50 -13.73 1.52
N ASP A 198 -16.97 -14.83 2.09
CA ASP A 198 -17.62 -14.81 3.41
C ASP A 198 -16.63 -14.48 4.51
N VAL A 199 -15.39 -15.01 4.39
CA VAL A 199 -14.28 -14.64 5.26
C VAL A 199 -13.90 -13.17 5.08
N HIS A 200 -13.80 -12.71 3.84
CA HIS A 200 -13.47 -11.32 3.52
C HIS A 200 -14.52 -10.33 4.06
N MET A 201 -15.79 -10.72 4.10
CA MET A 201 -16.88 -9.89 4.61
C MET A 201 -17.06 -9.96 6.13
N ARG A 202 -16.28 -10.76 6.85
CA ARG A 202 -16.38 -10.88 8.30
C ARG A 202 -16.13 -9.52 8.97
N TYR A 203 -17.02 -9.13 9.87
CA TYR A 203 -17.02 -7.87 10.62
C TYR A 203 -17.06 -6.60 9.77
N SER A 204 -17.41 -6.69 8.47
CA SER A 204 -17.50 -5.51 7.60
C SER A 204 -18.90 -4.92 7.49
N GLN A 205 -19.91 -5.55 8.07
CA GLN A 205 -21.29 -5.08 8.07
C GLN A 205 -21.41 -3.81 8.93
N TYR A 206 -22.14 -2.83 8.42
CA TYR A 206 -22.48 -1.63 9.19
C TYR A 206 -23.56 -1.97 10.22
N ASP A 207 -23.22 -1.90 11.49
CA ASP A 207 -24.11 -2.16 12.61
C ASP A 207 -23.66 -1.35 13.85
N PRO A 208 -24.01 -0.05 13.93
CA PRO A 208 -23.59 0.81 15.02
C PRO A 208 -24.20 0.36 16.38
N ASP A 209 -25.37 -0.27 16.39
CA ASP A 209 -25.96 -0.82 17.62
C ASP A 209 -25.13 -1.98 18.17
N ARG A 210 -24.66 -2.85 17.29
CA ARG A 210 -23.73 -3.92 17.67
C ARG A 210 -22.39 -3.37 18.11
N ALA A 211 -21.90 -2.33 17.47
CA ALA A 211 -20.66 -1.64 17.85
C ALA A 211 -20.77 -1.09 19.28
N GLY A 212 -21.85 -0.38 19.59
CA GLY A 212 -22.09 0.13 20.93
C GLY A 212 -22.11 -0.98 22.00
N LYS A 213 -22.84 -2.07 21.73
CA LYS A 213 -22.89 -3.24 22.65
C LYS A 213 -21.52 -3.87 22.89
N LEU A 214 -20.70 -4.00 21.84
CA LEU A 214 -19.36 -4.56 21.99
C LEU A 214 -18.43 -3.67 22.82
N LEU A 215 -18.56 -2.35 22.72
CA LEU A 215 -17.84 -1.40 23.56
C LEU A 215 -18.29 -1.50 25.01
N ASP A 216 -19.61 -1.62 25.26
CA ASP A 216 -20.16 -1.84 26.61
C ASP A 216 -19.66 -3.16 27.22
N GLU A 217 -19.71 -4.26 26.44
CA GLU A 217 -19.20 -5.58 26.82
C GLU A 217 -17.68 -5.57 27.10
N ALA A 218 -16.94 -4.67 26.46
CA ALA A 218 -15.52 -4.47 26.69
C ALA A 218 -15.21 -3.56 27.89
N GLY A 219 -16.25 -2.95 28.48
CA GLY A 219 -16.13 -2.11 29.68
C GLY A 219 -15.87 -0.63 29.39
N TYR A 220 -16.08 -0.19 28.14
CA TYR A 220 -15.99 1.21 27.73
C TYR A 220 -17.41 1.79 27.64
N GLY A 221 -17.91 2.42 28.70
CA GLY A 221 -19.22 3.06 28.75
C GLY A 221 -19.11 4.58 28.73
N ASP A 222 -20.22 5.28 28.55
CA ASP A 222 -20.37 6.71 28.81
C ASP A 222 -20.88 6.87 30.25
N SER A 223 -20.00 7.15 31.18
CA SER A 223 -20.32 7.16 32.63
C SER A 223 -20.68 8.54 33.15
N ASP A 224 -20.29 9.62 32.46
CA ASP A 224 -20.58 10.99 32.83
C ASP A 224 -21.73 11.63 32.02
N GLY A 225 -22.17 10.97 30.93
CA GLY A 225 -23.30 11.36 30.09
C GLY A 225 -23.01 12.46 29.13
N ASP A 226 -21.72 12.66 28.76
CA ASP A 226 -21.30 13.69 27.78
C ASP A 226 -21.44 13.23 26.32
N GLY A 227 -21.82 11.96 26.10
CA GLY A 227 -21.98 11.33 24.79
C GLY A 227 -20.73 10.62 24.30
N TYR A 228 -19.64 10.69 25.02
CA TYR A 228 -18.43 9.94 24.74
C TYR A 228 -18.18 8.86 25.79
N ARG A 229 -17.45 7.84 25.40
CA ARG A 229 -17.07 6.73 26.26
C ARG A 229 -15.78 7.05 27.01
N GLU A 230 -15.57 6.41 28.16
CA GLU A 230 -14.33 6.53 28.92
C GLU A 230 -13.47 5.28 28.82
N PHE A 231 -12.17 5.49 28.97
CA PHE A 231 -11.22 4.44 29.32
C PHE A 231 -11.43 3.99 30.76
N HIS A 232 -10.82 2.87 31.15
CA HIS A 232 -10.93 2.31 32.51
C HIS A 232 -10.40 3.23 33.61
N ASP A 233 -9.61 4.26 33.27
CA ASP A 233 -9.13 5.28 34.21
C ASP A 233 -10.07 6.50 34.33
N GLY A 234 -11.20 6.47 33.62
CA GLY A 234 -12.20 7.56 33.63
C GLY A 234 -11.86 8.71 32.65
N SER A 235 -10.78 8.64 31.91
CA SER A 235 -10.51 9.63 30.86
C SER A 235 -11.29 9.31 29.59
N THR A 236 -11.66 10.32 28.81
CA THR A 236 -12.43 10.17 27.56
C THR A 236 -11.73 9.24 26.59
N PHE A 237 -12.46 8.28 26.01
CA PHE A 237 -11.95 7.42 24.94
C PHE A 237 -11.75 8.25 23.67
N SER A 238 -10.54 8.73 23.50
CA SER A 238 -10.16 9.61 22.38
C SER A 238 -9.06 8.98 21.54
N VAL A 239 -9.19 9.08 20.21
CA VAL A 239 -8.21 8.60 19.22
C VAL A 239 -7.83 9.69 18.25
N THR A 240 -6.60 9.62 17.70
CA THR A 240 -6.14 10.50 16.63
C THR A 240 -5.80 9.68 15.39
N ILE A 241 -6.34 10.05 14.24
CA ILE A 241 -6.03 9.44 12.95
C ILE A 241 -4.96 10.28 12.24
N ASP A 242 -3.78 9.71 12.06
CA ASP A 242 -2.72 10.28 11.20
C ASP A 242 -3.05 9.99 9.74
N VAL A 243 -3.29 11.03 8.94
CA VAL A 243 -3.70 10.90 7.53
C VAL A 243 -3.06 11.97 6.66
N MET A 244 -2.86 11.66 5.38
CA MET A 244 -2.44 12.63 4.38
C MET A 244 -3.64 13.46 3.87
N PRO A 245 -3.42 14.72 3.44
CA PRO A 245 -4.48 15.55 2.86
C PRO A 245 -5.04 14.96 1.56
N GLY A 246 -6.23 15.40 1.18
CA GLY A 246 -6.96 14.98 -0.01
C GLY A 246 -8.00 13.90 0.29
N ALA A 247 -8.42 13.13 -0.69
CA ALA A 247 -9.52 12.14 -0.58
C ALA A 247 -9.38 11.16 0.61
N TRP A 248 -8.19 10.96 1.13
CA TRP A 248 -7.99 10.14 2.31
C TRP A 248 -8.44 10.84 3.60
N ALA A 249 -8.26 12.16 3.67
CA ALA A 249 -8.78 12.94 4.79
C ALA A 249 -10.31 12.90 4.80
N ASP A 250 -10.95 13.02 3.63
CA ASP A 250 -12.42 12.94 3.50
C ASP A 250 -12.97 11.61 4.03
N ILE A 251 -12.27 10.50 3.77
CA ILE A 251 -12.64 9.17 4.33
C ILE A 251 -12.50 9.16 5.84
N CYS A 252 -11.42 9.75 6.36
CA CYS A 252 -11.18 9.78 7.79
C CYS A 252 -12.18 10.70 8.52
N GLU A 253 -12.67 11.77 7.87
CA GLU A 253 -13.75 12.62 8.40
C GLU A 253 -15.05 11.81 8.52
N LEU A 254 -15.45 11.07 7.49
CA LEU A 254 -16.61 10.18 7.55
C LEU A 254 -16.45 9.10 8.64
N ALA A 255 -15.27 8.51 8.75
CA ALA A 255 -15.01 7.51 9.78
C ALA A 255 -15.04 8.12 11.19
N ALA A 256 -14.55 9.35 11.36
CA ALA A 256 -14.60 10.06 12.62
C ALA A 256 -16.04 10.32 13.07
N GLU A 257 -16.90 10.84 12.19
CA GLU A 257 -18.34 11.02 12.47
C GLU A 257 -19.01 9.70 12.88
N GLN A 258 -18.70 8.60 12.20
CA GLN A 258 -19.27 7.29 12.47
C GLN A 258 -18.76 6.69 13.79
N TRP A 259 -17.51 6.91 14.15
CA TRP A 259 -16.96 6.48 15.44
C TRP A 259 -17.43 7.37 16.59
N GLU A 260 -17.61 8.68 16.37
CA GLU A 260 -18.21 9.57 17.35
C GLU A 260 -19.68 9.21 17.64
N ALA A 261 -20.42 8.76 16.63
CA ALA A 261 -21.80 8.28 16.78
C ALA A 261 -21.92 7.06 17.72
N VAL A 262 -20.84 6.32 17.96
CA VAL A 262 -20.78 5.20 18.93
C VAL A 262 -19.97 5.56 20.18
N GLY A 263 -19.65 6.86 20.39
CA GLY A 263 -19.05 7.40 21.59
C GLY A 263 -17.51 7.38 21.59
N ILE A 264 -16.83 7.16 20.48
CA ILE A 264 -15.35 7.25 20.40
C ILE A 264 -14.97 8.62 19.88
N ARG A 265 -14.44 9.51 20.74
CA ARG A 265 -13.98 10.84 20.32
C ARG A 265 -12.83 10.72 19.33
N THR A 266 -12.98 11.28 18.15
CA THR A 266 -12.02 11.06 17.06
C THR A 266 -11.48 12.38 16.51
N HIS A 267 -10.16 12.50 16.49
CA HIS A 267 -9.45 13.65 15.94
C HIS A 267 -8.66 13.25 14.68
N LEU A 268 -8.49 14.21 13.76
CA LEU A 268 -7.67 14.02 12.59
C LEU A 268 -6.38 14.85 12.70
N ASN A 269 -5.25 14.19 12.48
CA ASN A 269 -3.96 14.84 12.23
C ASN A 269 -3.66 14.77 10.73
N VAL A 270 -4.16 15.78 9.98
CA VAL A 270 -3.95 15.87 8.53
C VAL A 270 -2.60 16.51 8.27
N ALA A 271 -1.63 15.74 7.82
CA ALA A 271 -0.27 16.23 7.59
C ALA A 271 0.38 15.55 6.37
N LEU A 272 1.41 16.19 5.81
CA LEU A 272 2.17 15.66 4.69
C LEU A 272 2.85 14.32 5.05
N ARG A 273 3.16 13.52 4.03
CA ARG A 273 3.78 12.21 4.16
C ARG A 273 5.05 12.24 5.03
N ASP A 274 5.87 13.27 4.88
CA ASP A 274 7.14 13.39 5.61
C ASP A 274 6.94 13.62 7.12
N ILE A 275 5.71 13.95 7.55
CA ILE A 275 5.32 14.06 8.96
C ILE A 275 4.67 12.76 9.45
N VAL A 276 3.66 12.24 8.72
CA VAL A 276 2.91 11.05 9.18
C VAL A 276 3.69 9.75 9.05
N TRP A 277 4.58 9.64 8.05
CA TRP A 277 5.34 8.42 7.83
C TRP A 277 6.37 8.10 8.93
N PRO A 278 7.17 9.04 9.43
CA PRO A 278 8.03 8.81 10.59
C PRO A 278 7.25 8.40 11.84
N ARG A 279 6.06 8.98 12.09
CA ARG A 279 5.19 8.57 13.21
C ARG A 279 4.79 7.12 13.10
N ARG A 280 4.37 6.68 11.90
CA ARG A 280 4.09 5.26 11.60
C ARG A 280 5.30 4.36 11.83
N THR A 281 6.47 4.74 11.32
CA THR A 281 7.69 3.92 11.43
C THR A 281 8.26 3.86 12.83
N ASN A 282 8.04 4.89 13.64
CA ASN A 282 8.48 4.96 15.03
C ASN A 282 7.43 4.48 16.04
N GLY A 283 6.20 4.12 15.59
CA GLY A 283 5.13 3.67 16.46
C GLY A 283 4.52 4.77 17.34
N THR A 284 4.65 6.05 16.97
CA THR A 284 4.17 7.19 17.76
C THR A 284 2.84 7.75 17.25
N PHE A 285 1.97 6.90 16.76
CA PHE A 285 0.61 7.20 16.28
C PHE A 285 -0.43 6.42 17.11
N ASP A 286 -1.68 6.87 17.10
CA ASP A 286 -2.80 6.08 17.61
C ASP A 286 -3.39 5.21 16.49
N ILE A 287 -3.86 5.86 15.42
CA ILE A 287 -4.36 5.21 14.21
C ILE A 287 -3.63 5.84 13.01
N HIS A 288 -3.11 5.02 12.11
CA HIS A 288 -2.53 5.47 10.85
C HIS A 288 -3.40 5.00 9.69
N PHE A 289 -3.85 5.95 8.86
CA PHE A 289 -4.64 5.63 7.67
C PHE A 289 -3.75 5.46 6.45
N TRP A 290 -3.82 4.29 5.84
CA TRP A 290 -3.02 3.95 4.66
C TRP A 290 -3.67 2.84 3.85
N ASN A 291 -3.21 2.64 2.60
CA ASN A 291 -3.60 1.45 1.85
C ASN A 291 -3.17 0.17 2.57
N LEU A 292 -4.04 -0.81 2.55
CA LEU A 292 -3.70 -2.17 2.96
C LEU A 292 -2.56 -2.69 2.07
N THR A 293 -1.53 -3.24 2.67
CA THR A 293 -0.36 -3.75 1.94
C THR A 293 -0.30 -5.26 2.02
N GLY A 294 0.00 -5.89 0.87
CA GLY A 294 0.20 -7.33 0.76
C GLY A 294 -1.03 -8.24 0.70
N PRO A 295 -2.29 -7.75 0.61
CA PRO A 295 -3.43 -8.68 0.47
C PRO A 295 -3.40 -9.41 -0.88
N ASP A 296 -2.77 -8.81 -1.88
CA ASP A 296 -2.58 -9.31 -3.24
C ASP A 296 -1.48 -10.38 -3.35
N ASP A 297 -0.50 -10.37 -2.46
CA ASP A 297 0.54 -11.39 -2.40
C ASP A 297 1.15 -11.53 -0.98
N PRO A 298 0.46 -12.24 -0.07
CA PRO A 298 0.90 -12.37 1.31
C PRO A 298 2.26 -13.08 1.47
N LEU A 299 2.65 -13.94 0.53
CA LEU A 299 3.95 -14.62 0.57
C LEU A 299 5.11 -13.69 0.14
N VAL A 300 4.86 -12.66 -0.66
CA VAL A 300 5.85 -11.63 -0.99
C VAL A 300 5.93 -10.56 0.09
N ARG A 301 4.80 -10.27 0.75
CA ARG A 301 4.69 -9.25 1.81
C ARG A 301 4.54 -9.88 3.20
N MET A 302 5.28 -10.94 3.47
CA MET A 302 5.14 -11.71 4.72
C MET A 302 5.24 -10.86 5.99
N ASN A 303 6.04 -9.80 5.98
CA ASN A 303 6.18 -8.89 7.13
C ASN A 303 4.91 -8.09 7.49
N GLU A 304 3.92 -8.04 6.61
CA GLU A 304 2.62 -7.43 6.92
C GLU A 304 1.69 -8.41 7.65
N TRP A 305 1.94 -9.71 7.51
CA TRP A 305 1.08 -10.80 7.95
C TRP A 305 1.72 -11.74 8.98
N ALA A 306 3.02 -11.60 9.22
CA ALA A 306 3.78 -12.52 10.07
C ALA A 306 4.93 -11.82 10.78
N ILE A 307 5.37 -12.41 11.86
CA ILE A 307 6.58 -11.99 12.59
C ILE A 307 7.80 -12.57 11.85
N MET A 308 8.52 -11.71 11.13
CA MET A 308 9.64 -12.08 10.27
C MET A 308 10.96 -11.48 10.80
N GLY A 309 11.47 -12.01 11.89
CA GLY A 309 12.67 -11.50 12.54
C GLY A 309 12.48 -10.05 13.01
N GLU A 310 13.38 -9.15 12.61
CA GLU A 310 13.27 -7.71 12.92
C GLU A 310 12.20 -6.99 12.10
N SER A 311 11.63 -7.65 11.08
CA SER A 311 10.56 -7.11 10.25
C SER A 311 9.21 -7.48 10.86
N LEU A 312 8.53 -6.51 11.44
CA LEU A 312 7.30 -6.67 12.21
C LEU A 312 6.15 -5.93 11.54
N PRO A 313 4.89 -6.39 11.74
CA PRO A 313 3.72 -5.65 11.32
C PRO A 313 3.70 -4.23 11.89
N TYR A 314 3.31 -3.24 11.09
CA TYR A 314 3.30 -1.84 11.54
C TYR A 314 2.35 -1.57 12.71
N TRP A 315 1.29 -2.34 12.82
CA TRP A 315 0.31 -2.23 13.90
C TRP A 315 0.77 -2.90 15.22
N HIS A 316 1.85 -3.73 15.20
CA HIS A 316 2.39 -4.38 16.39
C HIS A 316 3.92 -4.52 16.31
N ARG A 317 4.62 -3.46 16.65
CA ARG A 317 6.09 -3.35 16.58
C ARG A 317 6.84 -4.13 17.64
N THR A 318 6.18 -4.43 18.76
CA THR A 318 6.77 -5.20 19.87
C THR A 318 6.33 -6.68 19.85
N ALA A 319 5.79 -7.17 18.71
CA ALA A 319 5.28 -8.53 18.61
C ALA A 319 6.29 -9.63 18.95
N MET A 320 7.60 -9.39 18.76
CA MET A 320 8.65 -10.36 19.16
C MET A 320 8.67 -10.61 20.67
N ASP A 321 8.34 -9.59 21.48
CA ASP A 321 8.43 -9.63 22.93
C ASP A 321 7.11 -9.99 23.62
N GLY A 322 5.98 -10.02 22.88
CA GLY A 322 4.66 -10.24 23.46
C GLY A 322 3.53 -10.32 22.44
N GLY A 323 3.79 -10.79 21.23
CA GLY A 323 2.75 -11.02 20.24
C GLY A 323 1.76 -12.10 20.71
N PRO A 324 0.46 -11.97 20.38
CA PRO A 324 -0.55 -12.93 20.76
C PRO A 324 -0.34 -14.29 20.08
N ASP A 325 -0.80 -15.37 20.72
CA ASP A 325 -0.62 -16.75 20.24
C ASP A 325 -1.10 -16.95 18.79
N TRP A 326 -2.24 -16.35 18.45
CA TRP A 326 -2.79 -16.44 17.09
C TRP A 326 -1.85 -15.87 16.01
N LEU A 327 -1.12 -14.77 16.33
CA LEU A 327 -0.18 -14.17 15.39
C LEU A 327 1.06 -15.04 15.20
N TRP A 328 1.53 -15.69 16.27
CA TRP A 328 2.58 -16.69 16.16
C TRP A 328 2.12 -17.93 15.38
N GLU A 329 0.86 -18.34 15.54
CA GLU A 329 0.28 -19.43 14.77
C GLU A 329 0.17 -19.06 13.29
N ALA A 330 -0.38 -17.89 12.95
CA ALA A 330 -0.40 -17.37 11.58
C ALA A 330 1.01 -17.28 10.98
N THR A 331 1.99 -16.85 11.79
CA THR A 331 3.41 -16.80 11.39
C THR A 331 3.95 -18.18 11.04
N ARG A 332 3.65 -19.23 11.84
CA ARG A 332 4.04 -20.62 11.53
C ARG A 332 3.44 -21.08 10.21
N HIS A 333 2.16 -20.80 9.97
CA HIS A 333 1.49 -21.14 8.72
C HIS A 333 2.12 -20.43 7.50
N ILE A 334 2.37 -19.14 7.57
CA ILE A 334 2.98 -18.39 6.47
C ILE A 334 4.41 -18.90 6.17
N LYS A 335 5.20 -19.16 7.21
CA LYS A 335 6.55 -19.72 7.04
C LYS A 335 6.52 -21.13 6.44
N ALA A 336 5.60 -21.98 6.86
CA ALA A 336 5.43 -23.31 6.28
C ALA A 336 5.05 -23.24 4.80
N ALA A 337 4.08 -22.39 4.44
CA ALA A 337 3.69 -22.16 3.05
C ALA A 337 4.86 -21.64 2.19
N ALA A 338 5.74 -20.81 2.74
CA ALA A 338 6.89 -20.27 2.02
C ALA A 338 8.02 -21.28 1.79
N THR A 339 8.01 -22.43 2.47
CA THR A 339 9.08 -23.44 2.42
C THR A 339 8.70 -24.72 1.70
N THR A 340 7.45 -24.86 1.25
CA THR A 340 6.98 -26.02 0.48
C THR A 340 6.61 -25.62 -0.95
N ILE A 341 6.75 -26.56 -1.89
CA ILE A 341 6.26 -26.45 -3.27
C ILE A 341 4.96 -27.23 -3.50
N ASP A 342 4.50 -27.98 -2.50
CA ASP A 342 3.23 -28.71 -2.58
C ASP A 342 2.07 -27.70 -2.48
N THR A 343 1.31 -27.58 -3.56
CA THR A 343 0.20 -26.65 -3.64
C THR A 343 -0.93 -26.98 -2.65
N VAL A 344 -1.10 -28.22 -2.24
CA VAL A 344 -2.09 -28.61 -1.24
C VAL A 344 -1.67 -28.10 0.14
N GLU A 345 -0.41 -28.28 0.51
CA GLU A 345 0.16 -27.77 1.75
C GLU A 345 0.15 -26.24 1.77
N VAL A 346 0.60 -25.59 0.68
CA VAL A 346 0.54 -24.12 0.55
C VAL A 346 -0.89 -23.62 0.78
N ASN A 347 -1.87 -24.22 0.12
CA ASN A 347 -3.27 -23.81 0.25
C ASN A 347 -3.81 -24.03 1.66
N TYR A 348 -3.47 -25.13 2.30
CA TYR A 348 -3.85 -25.40 3.68
C TYR A 348 -3.31 -24.31 4.62
N HIS A 349 -2.02 -24.05 4.58
CA HIS A 349 -1.38 -23.10 5.45
C HIS A 349 -1.85 -21.67 5.22
N MET A 350 -1.98 -21.24 3.96
CA MET A 350 -2.39 -19.87 3.65
C MET A 350 -3.86 -19.60 4.02
N ARG A 351 -4.75 -20.59 3.90
CA ARG A 351 -6.14 -20.43 4.37
C ARG A 351 -6.20 -20.31 5.89
N ASN A 352 -5.45 -21.11 6.64
CA ASN A 352 -5.41 -20.99 8.09
C ASN A 352 -4.84 -19.62 8.54
N ALA A 353 -3.77 -19.14 7.90
CA ALA A 353 -3.22 -17.83 8.19
C ALA A 353 -4.25 -16.70 7.89
N ARG A 354 -4.95 -16.79 6.76
CA ARG A 354 -6.03 -15.86 6.40
C ARG A 354 -7.12 -15.83 7.47
N ASP A 355 -7.60 -16.99 7.88
CA ASP A 355 -8.72 -17.13 8.82
C ASP A 355 -8.37 -16.54 10.19
N LEU A 356 -7.15 -16.81 10.69
CA LEU A 356 -6.62 -16.21 11.91
C LEU A 356 -6.58 -14.69 11.84
N HIS A 357 -6.05 -14.14 10.77
CA HIS A 357 -6.00 -12.68 10.59
C HIS A 357 -7.40 -12.06 10.49
N THR A 358 -8.31 -12.69 9.77
CA THR A 358 -9.67 -12.19 9.60
C THR A 358 -10.45 -12.28 10.91
N GLU A 359 -10.25 -13.34 11.69
CA GLU A 359 -10.91 -13.51 12.98
C GLU A 359 -10.47 -12.45 13.99
N HIS A 360 -9.20 -12.10 14.02
CA HIS A 360 -8.63 -11.19 15.01
C HIS A 360 -8.59 -9.72 14.61
N VAL A 361 -8.93 -9.38 13.37
CA VAL A 361 -9.08 -7.98 12.88
C VAL A 361 -7.96 -7.05 13.36
N PRO A 362 -6.67 -7.32 13.06
CA PRO A 362 -5.59 -6.46 13.53
C PRO A 362 -5.60 -5.07 12.89
N VAL A 363 -6.26 -4.94 11.73
CA VAL A 363 -6.40 -3.73 10.94
C VAL A 363 -7.87 -3.60 10.49
N ILE A 364 -8.42 -2.40 10.53
CA ILE A 364 -9.80 -2.13 10.13
C ILE A 364 -9.79 -1.68 8.67
N ALA A 365 -10.09 -2.60 7.75
CA ALA A 365 -10.14 -2.32 6.32
C ALA A 365 -11.48 -1.71 5.91
N THR A 366 -11.47 -0.88 4.87
CA THR A 366 -12.69 -0.32 4.27
C THR A 366 -13.18 -1.16 3.09
N GLY A 367 -12.28 -1.92 2.46
CA GLY A 367 -12.61 -2.79 1.33
C GLY A 367 -11.49 -2.90 0.31
N SER A 368 -11.84 -3.35 -0.89
CA SER A 368 -10.94 -3.43 -2.05
C SER A 368 -11.22 -2.27 -3.00
N GLY A 369 -10.17 -1.59 -3.43
CA GLY A 369 -10.29 -0.39 -4.24
C GLY A 369 -10.24 -0.64 -5.75
N HIS A 370 -10.25 0.46 -6.48
CA HIS A 370 -9.89 0.50 -7.90
C HIS A 370 -8.76 1.48 -8.10
N LYS A 371 -7.88 1.17 -9.04
CA LYS A 371 -6.87 2.09 -9.50
C LYS A 371 -7.31 2.71 -10.81
N VAL A 372 -7.26 4.04 -10.85
CA VAL A 372 -7.39 4.80 -12.09
C VAL A 372 -5.99 5.14 -12.60
N TRP A 373 -5.77 4.99 -13.89
CA TRP A 373 -4.55 5.41 -14.53
C TRP A 373 -4.80 5.74 -16.01
N GLY A 374 -3.85 6.37 -16.66
CA GLY A 374 -3.99 6.71 -18.06
C GLY A 374 -2.68 6.58 -18.83
N TYR A 375 -2.80 6.39 -20.14
CA TYR A 375 -1.66 6.33 -21.04
C TYR A 375 -1.94 7.00 -22.38
N SER A 376 -0.92 7.61 -22.96
CA SER A 376 -0.96 8.20 -24.28
C SER A 376 -1.20 7.14 -25.37
N THR A 377 -2.07 7.43 -26.35
CA THR A 377 -2.33 6.52 -27.47
C THR A 377 -1.11 6.32 -28.38
N ARG A 378 -0.10 7.18 -28.26
CA ARG A 378 1.18 6.99 -28.97
C ARG A 378 2.03 5.86 -28.41
N LEU A 379 1.75 5.39 -27.18
CA LEU A 379 2.44 4.23 -26.63
C LEU A 379 1.88 2.93 -27.20
N GLY A 380 2.79 2.03 -27.57
CA GLY A 380 2.48 0.65 -27.90
C GLY A 380 2.82 -0.30 -26.75
N ASN A 381 2.27 -1.50 -26.81
CA ASN A 381 2.47 -2.58 -25.85
C ASN A 381 2.02 -2.25 -24.43
N VAL A 382 1.03 -1.35 -24.31
CA VAL A 382 0.40 -1.05 -23.00
C VAL A 382 -0.65 -2.11 -22.72
N PRO A 383 -0.49 -2.93 -21.69
CA PRO A 383 -1.49 -3.93 -21.30
C PRO A 383 -2.68 -3.23 -20.64
N TYR A 384 -3.78 -3.05 -21.37
CA TYR A 384 -4.97 -2.33 -20.92
C TYR A 384 -6.17 -3.23 -20.60
N ARG A 385 -6.05 -4.54 -20.77
CA ARG A 385 -7.08 -5.51 -20.43
C ARG A 385 -6.57 -6.41 -19.30
N ALA A 386 -7.11 -6.18 -18.11
CA ALA A 386 -7.27 -7.28 -17.19
C ALA A 386 -8.34 -8.21 -17.79
N ALA A 387 -8.09 -9.50 -17.89
CA ALA A 387 -9.16 -10.47 -18.11
C ALA A 387 -10.22 -10.27 -17.02
N ALA A 388 -11.51 -10.52 -17.33
CA ALA A 388 -12.57 -10.36 -16.34
C ALA A 388 -12.24 -11.20 -15.08
N GLY A 389 -12.07 -10.52 -13.94
CA GLY A 389 -11.63 -11.13 -12.68
C GLY A 389 -10.13 -11.09 -12.41
N ASP A 390 -9.33 -10.56 -13.32
CA ASP A 390 -7.89 -10.38 -13.10
C ASP A 390 -7.66 -9.08 -12.31
N VAL A 391 -7.11 -9.21 -11.11
CA VAL A 391 -6.79 -8.10 -10.22
C VAL A 391 -5.30 -7.79 -10.32
N ARG A 392 -4.97 -6.54 -10.66
CA ARG A 392 -3.57 -6.12 -10.75
C ARG A 392 -2.89 -6.10 -9.40
N ARG A 393 -1.73 -6.73 -9.33
CA ARG A 393 -0.98 -6.94 -8.09
C ARG A 393 -0.11 -5.75 -7.66
N SER A 394 -0.11 -4.64 -8.39
CA SER A 394 0.77 -3.53 -8.03
C SER A 394 0.18 -2.17 -8.38
N TRP A 395 0.05 -1.34 -7.37
CA TRP A 395 -0.36 0.06 -7.49
C TRP A 395 0.64 0.93 -8.30
N SER A 396 1.90 0.52 -8.42
CA SER A 396 2.95 1.29 -9.10
C SER A 396 3.37 0.73 -10.45
N ARG A 397 2.91 -0.48 -10.82
CA ARG A 397 3.33 -1.19 -12.04
C ARG A 397 2.13 -1.57 -12.89
N ALA A 398 1.49 -0.57 -13.45
CA ALA A 398 0.47 -0.83 -14.47
C ALA A 398 1.09 -1.44 -15.75
N VAL A 399 2.39 -1.20 -15.99
CA VAL A 399 3.09 -1.61 -17.23
C VAL A 399 4.53 -2.00 -16.93
N PHE A 400 5.13 -2.81 -17.82
CA PHE A 400 6.56 -3.06 -17.87
C PHE A 400 7.22 -2.03 -18.79
N HIS A 401 7.89 -1.04 -18.22
CA HIS A 401 8.45 0.09 -18.95
C HIS A 401 9.44 -0.37 -20.06
N GLU A 402 10.15 -1.47 -19.81
CA GLU A 402 11.07 -2.04 -20.80
C GLU A 402 10.39 -2.58 -22.06
N GLN A 403 9.10 -2.86 -22.00
CA GLN A 403 8.31 -3.38 -23.14
C GLN A 403 7.52 -2.30 -23.87
N LEU A 404 7.50 -1.07 -23.37
CA LEU A 404 6.81 0.03 -24.02
C LEU A 404 7.62 0.56 -25.20
N TYR A 405 6.92 0.94 -26.28
CA TYR A 405 7.51 1.65 -27.41
C TYR A 405 6.64 2.81 -27.85
N VAL A 406 7.24 3.77 -28.53
CA VAL A 406 6.51 4.89 -29.13
C VAL A 406 6.16 4.51 -30.59
N LYS A 407 4.87 4.52 -30.91
CA LYS A 407 4.39 4.28 -32.28
C LYS A 407 4.91 5.38 -33.19
N ARG A 408 5.36 5.01 -34.41
CA ARG A 408 5.69 6.00 -35.44
C ARG A 408 4.41 6.67 -35.95
N ASP A 409 4.46 7.96 -36.21
CA ASP A 409 3.32 8.68 -36.76
C ASP A 409 2.90 8.01 -38.08
N GLY A 410 1.61 7.60 -38.15
CA GLY A 410 1.01 6.99 -39.33
C GLY A 410 1.01 5.46 -39.41
N GLY A 411 1.38 4.76 -38.34
CA GLY A 411 1.29 3.30 -38.28
C GLY A 411 0.18 2.83 -37.32
N LEU A 412 -0.80 2.11 -37.87
CA LEU A 412 -1.69 1.20 -37.14
C LEU A 412 -0.86 0.13 -36.43
#